data_cd16009a6ceb59edbc0baf1f91489562
#
_entry.id   cd16009a6ceb59edbc0baf1f91489562
#
_cell.length_a   1.000
_cell.length_b   1.000
_cell.length_c   1.000
_cell.angle_alpha   90.00
_cell.angle_beta   90.00
_cell.angle_gamma   90.00
#
_symmetry.space_group_name_H-M   'P 1'
#
loop_
_entity.id
_entity.type
_entity.pdbx_description
1 polymer ?
#
loop_
_entity_poly.entity_id
_entity_poly.type
_entity_poly.pdbx_seq_one_letter_code
_entity_poly.pdbx_strand_id
1 'polypeptide(L)'
;MKPLTEEHLAIFRRHMVELVEMHFDLAGDELGERALDPALRRALIEVPRHLFVPMQLAAAAYQDTPLPICFDMTLSQPFIGALRLDLLELTPGTRVLEVGTGLGYQAAVMAELGAEVFSVEVVEEFTEAANARFKALDYRVEARTGDGVRGWPEHAPFDAILVTAAAPEPPDKLVEQLAPGGRMVIPLGGGEVQQLSVVEKALDGTIAIEALMPVRFTQLELS
;
A
#
# COMPACT_ATOMS: atom_id res chain seq x y z
N MET A 1 19.46 3.84 -27.31
CA MET A 1 19.71 3.20 -26.02
C MET A 1 19.35 1.71 -26.17
N LYS A 2 20.16 0.77 -25.64
CA LYS A 2 19.74 -0.64 -25.63
C LYS A 2 18.55 -0.80 -24.68
N PRO A 3 17.54 -1.61 -25.01
CA PRO A 3 16.41 -1.87 -24.13
C PRO A 3 16.92 -2.53 -22.83
N LEU A 4 16.30 -2.20 -21.70
CA LEU A 4 16.57 -2.87 -20.43
C LEU A 4 16.15 -4.34 -20.54
N THR A 5 17.01 -5.23 -20.08
CA THR A 5 16.69 -6.66 -19.96
C THR A 5 16.12 -6.94 -18.57
N GLU A 6 15.43 -8.07 -18.40
CA GLU A 6 14.93 -8.51 -17.08
C GLU A 6 16.08 -8.64 -16.07
N GLU A 7 17.26 -9.05 -16.49
CA GLU A 7 18.46 -9.10 -15.64
C GLU A 7 18.83 -7.71 -15.07
N HIS A 8 18.79 -6.67 -15.90
CA HIS A 8 19.02 -5.29 -15.45
C HIS A 8 17.93 -4.84 -14.46
N LEU A 9 16.68 -5.15 -14.75
CA LEU A 9 15.53 -4.80 -13.89
C LEU A 9 15.59 -5.53 -12.55
N ALA A 10 16.02 -6.79 -12.54
CA ALA A 10 16.24 -7.56 -11.31
C ALA A 10 17.36 -6.97 -10.42
N ILE A 11 18.43 -6.41 -11.03
CA ILE A 11 19.49 -5.69 -10.30
C ILE A 11 18.90 -4.42 -9.66
N PHE A 12 18.15 -3.62 -10.44
CA PHE A 12 17.53 -2.40 -9.91
C PHE A 12 16.54 -2.68 -8.79
N ARG A 13 15.78 -3.78 -8.91
CA ARG A 13 14.84 -4.23 -7.88
C ARG A 13 15.53 -4.56 -6.56
N ARG A 14 16.63 -5.33 -6.61
CA ARG A 14 17.43 -5.61 -5.41
C ARG A 14 18.00 -4.35 -4.78
N HIS A 15 18.54 -3.45 -5.60
CA HIS A 15 19.07 -2.18 -5.11
C HIS A 15 17.97 -1.29 -4.47
N MET A 16 16.76 -1.26 -5.05
CA MET A 16 15.61 -0.58 -4.43
C MET A 16 15.35 -1.13 -3.03
N VAL A 17 15.35 -2.45 -2.86
CA VAL A 17 15.10 -3.08 -1.55
C VAL A 17 16.21 -2.77 -0.54
N GLU A 18 17.47 -2.74 -0.97
CA GLU A 18 18.60 -2.31 -0.12
C GLU A 18 18.45 -0.85 0.33
N LEU A 19 17.96 0.04 -0.54
CA LEU A 19 17.66 1.43 -0.18
C LEU A 19 16.49 1.51 0.81
N VAL A 20 15.46 0.69 0.64
CA VAL A 20 14.33 0.60 1.58
C VAL A 20 14.84 0.15 2.96
N GLU A 21 15.66 -0.91 3.05
CA GLU A 21 16.27 -1.37 4.30
C GLU A 21 17.07 -0.25 4.98
N MET A 22 17.92 0.45 4.23
CA MET A 22 18.68 1.59 4.75
C MET A 22 17.77 2.71 5.30
N HIS A 23 16.64 2.99 4.66
CA HIS A 23 15.70 3.97 5.18
C HIS A 23 15.00 3.52 6.46
N PHE A 24 14.72 2.22 6.65
CA PHE A 24 14.24 1.70 7.93
C PHE A 24 15.27 1.94 9.04
N ASP A 25 16.56 1.68 8.77
CA ASP A 25 17.63 1.92 9.73
C ASP A 25 17.78 3.42 10.09
N LEU A 26 17.64 4.31 9.08
CA LEU A 26 17.77 5.76 9.27
C LEU A 26 16.56 6.41 9.95
N ALA A 27 15.38 5.82 9.81
CA ALA A 27 14.14 6.31 10.41
C ALA A 27 13.93 5.82 11.86
N GLY A 28 14.92 5.20 12.47
CA GLY A 28 14.84 4.61 13.82
C GLY A 28 14.40 5.60 14.92
N ASP A 29 14.74 6.88 14.80
CA ASP A 29 14.31 7.92 15.74
C ASP A 29 12.79 8.19 15.68
N GLU A 30 12.15 7.98 14.51
CA GLU A 30 10.72 8.23 14.27
C GLU A 30 9.89 6.95 14.40
N LEU A 31 10.45 5.80 14.03
CA LEU A 31 9.76 4.51 13.92
C LEU A 31 10.10 3.53 15.07
N GLY A 32 11.01 3.92 15.99
CA GLY A 32 11.63 2.98 16.92
C GLY A 32 12.67 2.08 16.21
N GLU A 33 13.30 1.18 16.92
CA GLU A 33 14.23 0.19 16.35
C GLU A 33 13.44 -0.84 15.51
N ARG A 34 13.02 -0.44 14.31
CA ARG A 34 12.24 -1.27 13.39
C ARG A 34 13.10 -1.64 12.18
N ALA A 35 13.22 -2.93 11.91
CA ALA A 35 13.84 -3.45 10.71
C ALA A 35 12.79 -3.95 9.72
N LEU A 36 13.06 -3.85 8.42
CA LEU A 36 12.17 -4.38 7.38
C LEU A 36 11.91 -5.88 7.59
N ASP A 37 10.64 -6.28 7.69
CA ASP A 37 10.26 -7.68 7.84
C ASP A 37 10.86 -8.55 6.71
N PRO A 38 11.48 -9.71 7.03
CA PRO A 38 12.11 -10.57 6.02
C PRO A 38 11.13 -11.16 4.98
N ALA A 39 9.86 -11.36 5.32
CA ALA A 39 8.86 -11.83 4.35
C ALA A 39 8.49 -10.68 3.40
N LEU A 40 8.28 -9.48 3.93
CA LEU A 40 8.04 -8.28 3.12
C LEU A 40 9.23 -7.97 2.21
N ARG A 41 10.46 -8.10 2.72
CA ARG A 41 11.67 -7.97 1.91
C ARG A 41 11.65 -8.92 0.70
N ARG A 42 11.31 -10.19 0.91
CA ARG A 42 11.18 -11.17 -0.19
C ARG A 42 10.09 -10.77 -1.17
N ALA A 43 8.91 -10.40 -0.69
CA ALA A 43 7.80 -9.98 -1.53
C ALA A 43 8.16 -8.76 -2.41
N LEU A 44 8.88 -7.77 -1.87
CA LEU A 44 9.38 -6.62 -2.64
C LEU A 44 10.40 -7.02 -3.73
N ILE A 45 11.16 -8.10 -3.53
CA ILE A 45 12.08 -8.65 -4.54
C ILE A 45 11.30 -9.44 -5.61
N GLU A 46 10.28 -10.20 -5.24
CA GLU A 46 9.54 -11.05 -6.19
C GLU A 46 8.57 -10.23 -7.04
N VAL A 47 7.86 -9.25 -6.48
CA VAL A 47 6.87 -8.45 -7.20
C VAL A 47 7.53 -7.46 -8.17
N PRO A 48 7.35 -7.61 -9.50
CA PRO A 48 8.04 -6.81 -10.51
C PRO A 48 7.42 -5.41 -10.66
N ARG A 49 7.80 -4.46 -9.79
CA ARG A 49 7.23 -3.11 -9.72
C ARG A 49 7.14 -2.40 -11.08
N HIS A 50 8.10 -2.64 -11.99
CA HIS A 50 8.11 -2.05 -13.33
C HIS A 50 6.93 -2.48 -14.22
N LEU A 51 6.25 -3.60 -13.91
CA LEU A 51 5.05 -4.04 -14.63
C LEU A 51 3.77 -3.32 -14.15
N PHE A 52 3.87 -2.58 -13.03
CA PHE A 52 2.79 -1.78 -12.47
C PHE A 52 2.86 -0.29 -12.85
N VAL A 53 3.78 0.10 -13.70
CA VAL A 53 3.89 1.48 -14.21
C VAL A 53 3.78 1.48 -15.73
N PRO A 54 3.48 2.64 -16.35
CA PRO A 54 3.61 2.78 -17.79
C PRO A 54 5.02 2.39 -18.27
N MET A 55 5.12 1.72 -19.41
CA MET A 55 6.39 1.20 -19.96
C MET A 55 7.50 2.26 -20.02
N GLN A 56 7.13 3.52 -20.27
CA GLN A 56 8.06 4.65 -20.31
C GLN A 56 8.72 4.93 -18.96
N LEU A 57 8.07 4.55 -17.85
CA LEU A 57 8.55 4.70 -16.48
C LEU A 57 9.22 3.44 -15.91
N ALA A 58 9.28 2.35 -16.67
CA ALA A 58 9.82 1.08 -16.19
C ALA A 58 11.24 1.20 -15.62
N ALA A 59 12.11 2.03 -16.24
CA ALA A 59 13.46 2.29 -15.76
C ALA A 59 13.49 3.06 -14.43
N ALA A 60 12.49 3.92 -14.19
CA ALA A 60 12.36 4.72 -12.98
C ALA A 60 11.61 3.99 -11.85
N ALA A 61 10.95 2.86 -12.15
CA ALA A 61 10.10 2.14 -11.21
C ALA A 61 10.82 1.73 -9.92
N TYR A 62 12.13 1.57 -9.98
CA TYR A 62 12.97 1.13 -8.86
C TYR A 62 13.74 2.26 -8.18
N GLN A 63 13.51 3.52 -8.57
CA GLN A 63 14.02 4.66 -7.83
C GLN A 63 13.19 4.88 -6.55
N ASP A 64 13.84 5.21 -5.45
CA ASP A 64 13.14 5.48 -4.19
C ASP A 64 12.54 6.90 -4.16
N THR A 65 11.60 7.13 -5.07
CA THR A 65 10.86 8.38 -5.25
C THR A 65 9.42 8.09 -5.67
N PRO A 66 8.45 8.96 -5.33
CA PRO A 66 7.11 8.87 -5.89
C PRO A 66 7.14 9.00 -7.42
N LEU A 67 6.39 8.17 -8.13
CA LEU A 67 6.30 8.23 -9.59
C LEU A 67 4.93 8.77 -10.02
N PRO A 68 4.88 9.83 -10.82
CA PRO A 68 3.62 10.29 -11.40
C PRO A 68 3.07 9.20 -12.34
N ILE A 69 1.78 8.91 -12.20
CA ILE A 69 1.09 7.94 -13.06
C ILE A 69 0.09 8.68 -13.96
N CYS A 70 -1.20 8.70 -13.64
CA CYS A 70 -2.25 9.41 -14.38
C CYS A 70 -3.16 10.12 -13.37
N PHE A 71 -4.03 11.03 -13.85
CA PHE A 71 -5.04 11.71 -13.02
C PHE A 71 -4.46 12.42 -11.79
N ASP A 72 -3.28 13.06 -11.94
CA ASP A 72 -2.53 13.71 -10.86
C ASP A 72 -2.20 12.80 -9.66
N MET A 73 -2.28 11.48 -9.87
CA MET A 73 -1.92 10.47 -8.86
C MET A 73 -0.48 9.99 -9.02
N THR A 74 0.06 9.42 -7.96
CA THR A 74 1.42 8.88 -7.92
C THR A 74 1.44 7.45 -7.40
N LEU A 75 2.33 6.63 -7.96
CA LEU A 75 2.74 5.42 -7.29
C LEU A 75 3.68 5.80 -6.15
N SER A 76 3.35 5.42 -4.94
CA SER A 76 4.10 5.79 -3.73
C SER A 76 5.59 5.44 -3.83
N GLN A 77 6.45 6.27 -3.20
CA GLN A 77 7.86 5.96 -2.99
C GLN A 77 8.01 4.54 -2.40
N PRO A 78 8.99 3.74 -2.86
CA PRO A 78 9.21 2.38 -2.36
C PRO A 78 9.30 2.26 -0.84
N PHE A 79 10.08 3.13 -0.17
CA PHE A 79 10.18 3.15 1.29
C PHE A 79 8.82 3.36 1.97
N ILE A 80 8.05 4.39 1.56
CA ILE A 80 6.73 4.67 2.15
C ILE A 80 5.75 3.52 1.88
N GLY A 81 5.83 2.92 0.68
CA GLY A 81 5.04 1.72 0.34
C GLY A 81 5.36 0.54 1.25
N ALA A 82 6.65 0.24 1.44
CA ALA A 82 7.11 -0.83 2.31
C ALA A 82 6.76 -0.58 3.78
N LEU A 83 6.98 0.63 4.28
CA LEU A 83 6.64 1.02 5.65
C LEU A 83 5.15 0.80 5.97
N ARG A 84 4.25 1.21 5.06
CA ARG A 84 2.82 1.00 5.27
C ARG A 84 2.45 -0.48 5.37
N LEU A 85 3.08 -1.33 4.54
CA LEU A 85 2.85 -2.78 4.59
C LEU A 85 3.46 -3.44 5.83
N ASP A 86 4.64 -2.97 6.26
CA ASP A 86 5.28 -3.44 7.48
C ASP A 86 4.43 -3.11 8.72
N LEU A 87 3.86 -1.90 8.78
CA LEU A 87 2.97 -1.44 9.85
C LEU A 87 1.66 -2.24 9.92
N LEU A 88 1.22 -2.87 8.84
CA LEU A 88 0.04 -3.75 8.85
C LEU A 88 0.30 -5.11 9.49
N GLU A 89 1.56 -5.53 9.65
CA GLU A 89 1.96 -6.81 10.27
C GLU A 89 1.24 -8.01 9.62
N LEU A 90 1.20 -8.02 8.28
CA LEU A 90 0.49 -9.05 7.53
C LEU A 90 1.14 -10.43 7.68
N THR A 91 0.30 -11.42 7.87
CA THR A 91 0.66 -12.84 7.87
C THR A 91 -0.16 -13.60 6.83
N PRO A 92 0.28 -14.79 6.38
CA PRO A 92 -0.51 -15.59 5.45
C PRO A 92 -1.92 -15.83 5.99
N GLY A 93 -2.92 -15.54 5.14
CA GLY A 93 -4.34 -15.64 5.48
C GLY A 93 -4.95 -14.40 6.13
N THR A 94 -4.17 -13.35 6.42
CA THR A 94 -4.71 -12.06 6.87
C THR A 94 -5.68 -11.50 5.82
N ARG A 95 -6.89 -11.15 6.23
CA ARG A 95 -7.89 -10.50 5.36
C ARG A 95 -7.63 -9.00 5.36
N VAL A 96 -7.26 -8.46 4.20
CA VAL A 96 -6.88 -7.05 4.09
C VAL A 96 -7.76 -6.33 3.07
N LEU A 97 -8.24 -5.14 3.46
CA LEU A 97 -8.87 -4.19 2.55
C LEU A 97 -7.86 -3.11 2.18
N GLU A 98 -7.64 -2.90 0.89
CA GLU A 98 -6.95 -1.73 0.36
C GLU A 98 -7.98 -0.71 -0.14
N VAL A 99 -7.82 0.54 0.24
CA VAL A 99 -8.56 1.69 -0.29
C VAL A 99 -7.61 2.53 -1.13
N GLY A 100 -7.87 2.56 -2.44
CA GLY A 100 -7.02 3.16 -3.46
C GLY A 100 -6.06 2.15 -4.08
N THR A 101 -6.57 1.30 -4.96
CA THR A 101 -5.81 0.27 -5.70
C THR A 101 -4.72 0.87 -6.59
N GLY A 102 -5.03 2.01 -7.22
CA GLY A 102 -4.19 2.61 -8.24
C GLY A 102 -3.82 1.60 -9.33
N LEU A 103 -2.54 1.41 -9.57
CA LEU A 103 -2.06 0.45 -10.56
C LEU A 103 -1.90 -0.99 -10.04
N GLY A 104 -2.19 -1.24 -8.74
CA GLY A 104 -2.26 -2.57 -8.13
C GLY A 104 -0.97 -3.08 -7.48
N TYR A 105 0.10 -2.27 -7.40
CA TYR A 105 1.39 -2.74 -6.89
C TYR A 105 1.33 -3.18 -5.41
N GLN A 106 0.72 -2.35 -4.54
CA GLN A 106 0.63 -2.68 -3.11
C GLN A 106 -0.23 -3.94 -2.88
N ALA A 107 -1.36 -4.03 -3.58
CA ALA A 107 -2.22 -5.22 -3.54
C ALA A 107 -1.46 -6.49 -3.97
N ALA A 108 -0.63 -6.41 -5.01
CA ALA A 108 0.20 -7.53 -5.45
C ALA A 108 1.24 -7.94 -4.39
N VAL A 109 1.88 -6.96 -3.71
CA VAL A 109 2.83 -7.27 -2.62
C VAL A 109 2.11 -7.91 -1.43
N MET A 110 0.90 -7.46 -1.07
CA MET A 110 0.09 -8.09 -0.02
C MET A 110 -0.33 -9.52 -0.40
N ALA A 111 -0.70 -9.75 -1.66
CA ALA A 111 -1.01 -11.09 -2.15
C ALA A 111 0.22 -12.01 -2.15
N GLU A 112 1.42 -11.50 -2.48
CA GLU A 112 2.69 -12.23 -2.40
C GLU A 112 3.04 -12.61 -0.94
N LEU A 113 2.65 -11.79 0.04
CA LEU A 113 2.74 -12.11 1.47
C LEU A 113 1.74 -13.20 1.92
N GLY A 114 0.84 -13.62 1.04
CA GLY A 114 -0.18 -14.63 1.31
C GLY A 114 -1.46 -14.10 1.95
N ALA A 115 -1.69 -12.78 1.94
CA ALA A 115 -2.93 -12.18 2.41
C ALA A 115 -4.10 -12.44 1.45
N GLU A 116 -5.32 -12.47 1.98
CA GLU A 116 -6.57 -12.42 1.22
C GLU A 116 -6.91 -10.95 0.95
N VAL A 117 -6.67 -10.49 -0.28
CA VAL A 117 -6.67 -9.07 -0.62
C VAL A 117 -7.96 -8.66 -1.31
N PHE A 118 -8.63 -7.67 -0.71
CA PHE A 118 -9.76 -6.93 -1.28
C PHE A 118 -9.32 -5.50 -1.54
N SER A 119 -9.64 -4.92 -2.69
CA SER A 119 -9.20 -3.57 -3.03
C SER A 119 -10.31 -2.76 -3.68
N VAL A 120 -10.47 -1.50 -3.26
CA VAL A 120 -11.49 -0.57 -3.79
C VAL A 120 -10.80 0.64 -4.39
N GLU A 121 -11.18 0.97 -5.62
CA GLU A 121 -10.64 2.10 -6.38
C GLU A 121 -11.77 2.95 -6.95
N VAL A 122 -11.65 4.27 -6.84
CA VAL A 122 -12.68 5.19 -7.35
C VAL A 122 -12.58 5.38 -8.86
N VAL A 123 -11.40 5.25 -9.42
CA VAL A 123 -11.13 5.40 -10.87
C VAL A 123 -11.26 4.04 -11.56
N GLU A 124 -12.28 3.91 -12.43
CA GLU A 124 -12.57 2.65 -13.13
C GLU A 124 -11.41 2.17 -13.99
N GLU A 125 -10.75 3.07 -14.71
CA GLU A 125 -9.61 2.76 -15.58
C GLU A 125 -8.44 2.15 -14.79
N PHE A 126 -8.24 2.59 -13.54
CA PHE A 126 -7.23 1.98 -12.66
C PHE A 126 -7.64 0.59 -12.22
N THR A 127 -8.91 0.40 -11.85
CA THR A 127 -9.44 -0.93 -11.48
C THR A 127 -9.27 -1.93 -12.62
N GLU A 128 -9.66 -1.54 -13.84
CA GLU A 128 -9.51 -2.40 -15.03
C GLU A 128 -8.04 -2.74 -15.30
N ALA A 129 -7.16 -1.74 -15.26
CA ALA A 129 -5.73 -1.92 -15.48
C ALA A 129 -5.07 -2.79 -14.39
N ALA A 130 -5.47 -2.65 -13.12
CA ALA A 130 -5.00 -3.46 -12.01
C ALA A 130 -5.47 -4.91 -12.16
N ASN A 131 -6.75 -5.15 -12.42
CA ASN A 131 -7.31 -6.49 -12.64
C ASN A 131 -6.64 -7.22 -13.81
N ALA A 132 -6.35 -6.51 -14.91
CA ALA A 132 -5.62 -7.09 -16.04
C ALA A 132 -4.20 -7.54 -15.63
N ARG A 133 -3.50 -6.75 -14.80
CA ARG A 133 -2.16 -7.11 -14.26
C ARG A 133 -2.23 -8.27 -13.29
N PHE A 134 -3.19 -8.27 -12.34
CA PHE A 134 -3.35 -9.37 -11.39
C PHE A 134 -3.55 -10.68 -12.12
N LYS A 135 -4.42 -10.69 -13.13
CA LYS A 135 -4.63 -11.88 -13.98
C LYS A 135 -3.39 -12.29 -14.76
N ALA A 136 -2.65 -11.34 -15.34
CA ALA A 136 -1.46 -11.62 -16.15
C ALA A 136 -0.28 -12.13 -15.31
N LEU A 137 -0.20 -11.74 -14.04
CA LEU A 137 0.88 -12.08 -13.11
C LEU A 137 0.48 -13.14 -12.07
N ASP A 138 -0.74 -13.70 -12.18
CA ASP A 138 -1.30 -14.73 -11.30
C ASP A 138 -1.41 -14.31 -9.81
N TYR A 139 -1.67 -13.01 -9.55
CA TYR A 139 -1.98 -12.53 -8.21
C TYR A 139 -3.47 -12.69 -7.89
N ARG A 140 -3.77 -13.23 -6.71
CA ARG A 140 -5.15 -13.38 -6.21
C ARG A 140 -5.56 -12.14 -5.43
N VAL A 141 -6.16 -11.20 -6.13
CA VAL A 141 -6.70 -9.95 -5.58
C VAL A 141 -8.12 -9.78 -6.10
N GLU A 142 -9.06 -9.50 -5.20
CA GLU A 142 -10.40 -9.07 -5.58
C GLU A 142 -10.43 -7.53 -5.59
N ALA A 143 -10.52 -6.93 -6.77
CA ALA A 143 -10.58 -5.47 -6.90
C ALA A 143 -11.84 -5.02 -7.60
N ARG A 144 -12.46 -3.94 -7.07
CA ARG A 144 -13.66 -3.32 -7.65
C ARG A 144 -13.55 -1.81 -7.72
N THR A 145 -14.30 -1.22 -8.65
CA THR A 145 -14.56 0.22 -8.67
C THR A 145 -15.62 0.56 -7.63
N GLY A 146 -15.36 1.60 -6.82
CA GLY A 146 -16.30 2.06 -5.80
C GLY A 146 -15.74 3.17 -4.93
N ASP A 147 -16.61 3.68 -4.07
CA ASP A 147 -16.27 4.68 -3.06
C ASP A 147 -15.45 4.02 -1.92
N GLY A 148 -14.19 4.41 -1.82
CA GLY A 148 -13.26 3.88 -0.83
C GLY A 148 -13.64 4.19 0.61
N VAL A 149 -14.35 5.31 0.88
CA VAL A 149 -14.83 5.68 2.22
C VAL A 149 -15.82 4.67 2.75
N ARG A 150 -16.59 4.04 1.86
CA ARG A 150 -17.57 3.00 2.22
C ARG A 150 -16.93 1.64 2.49
N GLY A 151 -15.68 1.46 2.08
CA GLY A 151 -14.99 0.17 2.17
C GLY A 151 -15.69 -0.93 1.37
N TRP A 152 -15.70 -2.14 1.93
CA TRP A 152 -16.36 -3.30 1.30
C TRP A 152 -17.12 -4.15 2.34
N PRO A 153 -18.28 -3.68 2.79
CA PRO A 153 -19.05 -4.30 3.90
C PRO A 153 -19.36 -5.79 3.69
N GLU A 154 -19.56 -6.21 2.44
CA GLU A 154 -19.91 -7.60 2.10
C GLU A 154 -18.79 -8.60 2.43
N HIS A 155 -17.55 -8.12 2.54
CA HIS A 155 -16.38 -8.91 2.89
C HIS A 155 -15.82 -8.64 4.29
N ALA A 156 -16.42 -7.68 5.02
CA ALA A 156 -16.03 -7.37 6.39
C ALA A 156 -16.35 -8.57 7.35
N PRO A 157 -15.64 -8.70 8.49
CA PRO A 157 -14.60 -7.80 8.95
C PRO A 157 -13.22 -8.08 8.30
N PHE A 158 -12.33 -7.07 8.34
CA PHE A 158 -10.96 -7.15 7.86
C PHE A 158 -9.98 -7.11 9.05
N ASP A 159 -8.95 -7.95 9.02
CA ASP A 159 -7.88 -7.95 10.01
C ASP A 159 -6.98 -6.74 9.85
N ALA A 160 -6.81 -6.27 8.60
CA ALA A 160 -6.01 -5.12 8.26
C ALA A 160 -6.72 -4.24 7.21
N ILE A 161 -6.50 -2.92 7.28
CA ILE A 161 -6.97 -1.97 6.28
C ILE A 161 -5.82 -1.04 5.89
N LEU A 162 -5.52 -0.95 4.59
CA LEU A 162 -4.58 -0.01 4.03
C LEU A 162 -5.33 1.11 3.31
N VAL A 163 -5.17 2.35 3.76
CA VAL A 163 -5.71 3.51 3.05
C VAL A 163 -4.57 4.27 2.38
N THR A 164 -4.64 4.41 1.05
CA THR A 164 -3.56 5.00 0.23
C THR A 164 -3.80 6.47 -0.11
N ALA A 165 -4.85 7.05 0.42
CA ALA A 165 -5.20 8.47 0.33
C ALA A 165 -5.38 9.07 1.72
N ALA A 166 -5.27 10.39 1.85
CA ALA A 166 -5.36 11.07 3.15
C ALA A 166 -6.80 11.37 3.53
N ALA A 167 -7.12 11.26 4.83
CA ALA A 167 -8.40 11.70 5.38
C ALA A 167 -8.18 12.63 6.58
N PRO A 168 -9.11 13.58 6.88
CA PRO A 168 -9.00 14.42 8.07
C PRO A 168 -8.95 13.62 9.37
N GLU A 169 -9.72 12.54 9.43
CA GLU A 169 -9.85 11.59 10.52
C GLU A 169 -10.14 10.17 9.96
N PRO A 170 -9.97 9.11 10.76
CA PRO A 170 -10.28 7.76 10.29
C PRO A 170 -11.75 7.66 9.87
N PRO A 171 -12.08 7.21 8.63
CA PRO A 171 -13.46 7.08 8.20
C PRO A 171 -14.23 6.06 9.05
N ASP A 172 -15.34 6.46 9.64
CA ASP A 172 -16.16 5.61 10.53
C ASP A 172 -16.50 4.25 9.90
N LYS A 173 -16.84 4.25 8.61
CA LYS A 173 -17.21 3.03 7.88
C LYS A 173 -16.05 2.04 7.75
N LEU A 174 -14.81 2.52 7.67
CA LEU A 174 -13.64 1.67 7.66
C LEU A 174 -13.34 1.14 9.07
N VAL A 175 -13.48 1.98 10.09
CA VAL A 175 -13.33 1.57 11.51
C VAL A 175 -14.39 0.52 11.90
N GLU A 176 -15.64 0.66 11.44
CA GLU A 176 -16.70 -0.34 11.63
C GLU A 176 -16.29 -1.70 11.03
N GLN A 177 -15.67 -1.71 9.85
CA GLN A 177 -15.25 -2.91 9.11
C GLN A 177 -13.93 -3.51 9.61
N LEU A 178 -13.19 -2.82 10.46
CA LEU A 178 -11.98 -3.35 11.08
C LEU A 178 -12.36 -4.38 12.16
N ALA A 179 -11.73 -5.55 12.12
CA ALA A 179 -11.93 -6.59 13.11
C ALA A 179 -11.44 -6.16 14.49
N PRO A 180 -12.03 -6.67 15.60
CA PRO A 180 -11.40 -6.55 16.92
C PRO A 180 -9.98 -7.15 16.90
N GLY A 181 -8.98 -6.41 17.37
CA GLY A 181 -7.57 -6.75 17.27
C GLY A 181 -6.93 -6.37 15.94
N GLY A 182 -7.70 -5.83 14.99
CA GLY A 182 -7.22 -5.40 13.68
C GLY A 182 -6.60 -4.01 13.71
N ARG A 183 -5.88 -3.67 12.61
CA ARG A 183 -5.21 -2.38 12.45
C ARG A 183 -5.43 -1.76 11.08
N MET A 184 -5.46 -0.45 11.03
CA MET A 184 -5.54 0.31 9.78
C MET A 184 -4.35 1.26 9.69
N VAL A 185 -3.71 1.31 8.53
CA VAL A 185 -2.65 2.27 8.21
C VAL A 185 -3.22 3.30 7.26
N ILE A 186 -3.17 4.57 7.66
CA ILE A 186 -3.81 5.69 6.94
C ILE A 186 -3.06 6.99 7.15
N PRO A 187 -2.88 7.84 6.11
CA PRO A 187 -2.46 9.22 6.29
C PRO A 187 -3.59 10.08 6.87
N LEU A 188 -3.40 10.69 8.04
CA LEU A 188 -4.39 11.53 8.71
C LEU A 188 -4.01 13.01 8.70
N GLY A 189 -4.93 13.87 8.33
CA GLY A 189 -4.79 15.32 8.29
C GLY A 189 -5.45 15.98 7.08
N GLY A 190 -5.96 17.20 7.25
CA GLY A 190 -6.68 17.97 6.22
C GLY A 190 -5.82 18.94 5.42
N GLY A 191 -4.50 19.02 5.65
CA GLY A 191 -3.59 19.94 4.99
C GLY A 191 -2.71 19.30 3.91
N GLU A 192 -1.69 20.03 3.45
CA GLU A 192 -0.70 19.52 2.49
C GLU A 192 0.22 18.45 3.09
N VAL A 193 0.38 18.43 4.41
CA VAL A 193 1.17 17.46 5.15
C VAL A 193 0.24 16.75 6.11
N GLN A 194 0.22 15.42 6.02
CA GLN A 194 -0.54 14.53 6.90
C GLN A 194 0.43 13.75 7.79
N GLN A 195 -0.09 13.07 8.80
CA GLN A 195 0.66 12.10 9.59
C GLN A 195 0.32 10.69 9.13
N LEU A 196 1.32 9.90 8.73
CA LEU A 196 1.13 8.47 8.57
C LEU A 196 0.78 7.91 9.95
N SER A 197 -0.38 7.28 10.06
CA SER A 197 -0.92 6.86 11.33
C SER A 197 -1.33 5.39 11.31
N VAL A 198 -1.19 4.73 12.45
CA VAL A 198 -1.76 3.42 12.73
C VAL A 198 -2.98 3.60 13.61
N VAL A 199 -4.10 3.04 13.20
CA VAL A 199 -5.35 2.97 13.96
C VAL A 199 -5.54 1.53 14.39
N GLU A 200 -5.56 1.27 15.68
CA GLU A 200 -5.77 -0.06 16.23
C GLU A 200 -7.13 -0.16 16.90
N LYS A 201 -7.83 -1.27 16.64
CA LYS A 201 -9.10 -1.59 17.28
C LYS A 201 -8.87 -2.71 18.30
N ALA A 202 -8.89 -2.37 19.58
CA ALA A 202 -8.75 -3.35 20.66
C ALA A 202 -9.87 -4.39 20.65
N LEU A 203 -9.68 -5.51 21.36
CA LEU A 203 -10.70 -6.57 21.45
C LEU A 203 -12.02 -6.10 22.06
N ASP A 204 -12.00 -5.08 22.91
CA ASP A 204 -13.18 -4.45 23.49
C ASP A 204 -13.83 -3.38 22.59
N GLY A 205 -13.25 -3.15 21.40
CA GLY A 205 -13.71 -2.16 20.44
C GLY A 205 -13.14 -0.75 20.62
N THR A 206 -12.31 -0.53 21.64
CA THR A 206 -11.62 0.76 21.84
C THR A 206 -10.68 1.04 20.68
N ILE A 207 -10.65 2.29 20.20
CA ILE A 207 -9.79 2.74 19.11
C ILE A 207 -8.61 3.54 19.68
N ALA A 208 -7.40 3.14 19.29
CA ALA A 208 -6.17 3.90 19.52
C ALA A 208 -5.62 4.40 18.20
N ILE A 209 -5.04 5.59 18.21
CA ILE A 209 -4.42 6.20 17.02
C ILE A 209 -3.01 6.62 17.40
N GLU A 210 -2.03 6.11 16.67
CA GLU A 210 -0.62 6.48 16.77
C GLU A 210 -0.18 7.20 15.51
N ALA A 211 0.32 8.42 15.64
CA ALA A 211 0.90 9.19 14.54
C ALA A 211 2.41 8.96 14.51
N LEU A 212 2.95 8.56 13.36
CA LEU A 212 4.35 8.14 13.24
C LEU A 212 5.23 9.22 12.59
N MET A 213 4.95 9.60 11.35
CA MET A 213 5.80 10.49 10.58
C MET A 213 5.01 11.35 9.60
N PRO A 214 5.53 12.54 9.22
CA PRO A 214 4.88 13.38 8.23
C PRO A 214 4.97 12.77 6.83
N VAL A 215 3.86 12.82 6.09
CA VAL A 215 3.73 12.32 4.72
C VAL A 215 2.89 13.27 3.87
N ARG A 216 2.89 13.07 2.54
CA ARG A 216 2.04 13.82 1.61
C ARG A 216 1.30 12.85 0.70
N PHE A 217 -0.02 12.87 0.80
CA PHE A 217 -0.92 12.07 -0.02
C PHE A 217 -2.04 12.95 -0.59
N THR A 218 -2.60 12.50 -1.71
CA THR A 218 -3.86 13.04 -2.25
C THR A 218 -4.98 12.81 -1.22
N GLN A 219 -5.91 13.74 -1.11
CA GLN A 219 -7.06 13.57 -0.22
C GLN A 219 -7.96 12.45 -0.73
N LEU A 220 -8.51 11.67 0.18
CA LEU A 220 -9.52 10.66 -0.11
C LEU A 220 -10.79 11.36 -0.62
N GLU A 221 -11.24 11.00 -1.81
CA GLU A 221 -12.46 11.56 -2.37
C GLU A 221 -13.67 11.08 -1.55
N LEU A 222 -14.45 12.04 -1.06
CA LEU A 222 -15.72 11.81 -0.40
C LEU A 222 -16.82 11.92 -1.46
N SER A 223 -17.46 10.82 -1.83
CA SER A 223 -18.59 10.81 -2.76
C SER A 223 -19.93 10.84 -2.07
#